data_107bbc01eacdc270a0a143790170f393
#
_entry.id   107bbc01eacdc270a0a143790170f393
#
_cell.length_a   1.000
_cell.length_b   1.000
_cell.length_c   1.000
_cell.angle_alpha   90.00
_cell.angle_beta   90.00
_cell.angle_gamma   90.00
#
_symmetry.space_group_name_H-M   'P 1'
#
loop_
_entity.id
_entity.type
_entity.pdbx_description
1 polymer ?
#
loop_
_entity_poly.entity_id
_entity_poly.type
_entity_poly.pdbx_seq_one_letter_code
_entity_poly.pdbx_strand_id
1 'polypeptide(L)'
;ESFLFSKLNEYKDDFSSLISRRQYNDRRKLTIGLCNQVRERIASKVDGGEDIFCIDSMPIEVCRPIRSKRCKMGKNNYDKAPNYGYCASQGKHYYGYKLHSLCGLSGVIHSFDLTKASVHDIHYLKDVKCNFQNCTIIGDRGYIGAAIQLDLFEKANIKLEVPYRSNQKDWKPVFSPFAKARKRVETLFAQLCDQFMIIRNYAKQTEGLFTRITGKISALTILQYINKINNKPIGQIKYALI
;
A
#
# COMPACT_ATOMS: atom_id res chain seq x y z
N GLU A 1 -13.80 13.95 -5.82
CA GLU A 1 -13.93 15.21 -5.05
C GLU A 1 -15.25 15.92 -5.33
N SER A 2 -15.64 16.19 -6.58
CA SER A 2 -16.92 16.84 -6.90
C SER A 2 -18.12 16.07 -6.35
N PHE A 3 -18.10 14.73 -6.46
CA PHE A 3 -19.12 13.87 -5.86
C PHE A 3 -19.16 13.99 -4.34
N LEU A 4 -18.00 14.00 -3.67
CA LEU A 4 -17.95 14.18 -2.22
C LEU A 4 -18.58 15.52 -1.79
N PHE A 5 -18.26 16.60 -2.50
CA PHE A 5 -18.84 17.92 -2.22
C PHE A 5 -20.35 17.98 -2.49
N SER A 6 -20.81 17.30 -3.54
CA SER A 6 -22.25 17.14 -3.78
C SER A 6 -22.92 16.41 -2.60
N LYS A 7 -22.32 15.33 -2.12
CA LYS A 7 -22.84 14.59 -0.97
C LYS A 7 -22.78 15.39 0.34
N LEU A 8 -21.71 16.13 0.58
CA LEU A 8 -21.63 17.01 1.77
C LEU A 8 -22.73 18.09 1.79
N ASN A 9 -23.18 18.53 0.62
CA ASN A 9 -24.33 19.45 0.56
C ASN A 9 -25.65 18.81 1.03
N GLU A 10 -25.82 17.50 0.90
CA GLU A 10 -26.97 16.77 1.43
C GLU A 10 -27.00 16.76 2.97
N TYR A 11 -25.83 16.88 3.61
CA TYR A 11 -25.66 16.92 5.06
C TYR A 11 -25.28 18.33 5.56
N LYS A 12 -25.70 19.35 4.83
CA LYS A 12 -25.32 20.75 5.10
C LYS A 12 -25.71 21.20 6.52
N ASP A 13 -26.83 20.69 7.02
CA ASP A 13 -27.36 21.04 8.34
C ASP A 13 -26.57 20.40 9.49
N ASP A 14 -25.81 19.33 9.21
CA ASP A 14 -24.93 18.66 10.19
C ASP A 14 -23.60 19.40 10.38
N PHE A 15 -23.29 20.37 9.53
CA PHE A 15 -22.04 21.13 9.56
C PHE A 15 -22.31 22.62 9.71
N SER A 16 -21.69 23.26 10.69
CA SER A 16 -21.80 24.71 10.92
C SER A 16 -21.32 25.55 9.74
N SER A 17 -20.32 25.06 9.02
CA SER A 17 -19.86 25.66 7.76
C SER A 17 -19.11 24.64 6.91
N LEU A 18 -19.34 24.66 5.59
CA LEU A 18 -18.55 23.90 4.63
C LEU A 18 -17.46 24.76 4.04
N ILE A 19 -16.24 24.26 4.12
CA ILE A 19 -15.08 24.91 3.47
C ILE A 19 -15.14 24.71 1.95
N SER A 20 -14.49 25.59 1.19
CA SER A 20 -14.39 25.42 -0.27
C SER A 20 -13.64 24.12 -0.64
N ARG A 21 -13.91 23.58 -1.85
CA ARG A 21 -13.21 22.40 -2.38
C ARG A 21 -11.69 22.59 -2.40
N ARG A 22 -11.20 23.79 -2.68
CA ARG A 22 -9.77 24.11 -2.66
C ARG A 22 -9.21 23.99 -1.24
N GLN A 23 -9.83 24.63 -0.27
CA GLN A 23 -9.42 24.57 1.13
C GLN A 23 -9.45 23.13 1.66
N TYR A 24 -10.48 22.34 1.30
CA TYR A 24 -10.54 20.92 1.64
C TYR A 24 -9.34 20.14 1.10
N ASN A 25 -9.00 20.34 -0.18
CA ASN A 25 -7.85 19.67 -0.79
C ASN A 25 -6.52 20.05 -0.14
N ASP A 26 -6.34 21.32 0.17
CA ASP A 26 -5.11 21.81 0.80
C ASP A 26 -5.00 21.29 2.24
N ARG A 27 -6.07 21.35 3.03
CA ARG A 27 -6.11 20.77 4.38
C ARG A 27 -5.86 19.26 4.37
N ARG A 28 -6.47 18.54 3.45
CA ARG A 28 -6.26 17.09 3.32
C ARG A 28 -4.81 16.71 3.06
N LYS A 29 -4.07 17.51 2.27
CA LYS A 29 -2.64 17.29 2.06
C LYS A 29 -1.84 17.54 3.35
N LEU A 30 -2.15 18.61 4.06
CA LEU A 30 -1.49 18.96 5.32
C LEU A 30 -1.72 17.91 6.42
N THR A 31 -2.90 17.32 6.49
CA THR A 31 -3.27 16.36 7.54
C THR A 31 -2.99 14.90 7.18
N ILE A 32 -2.39 14.62 6.02
CA ILE A 32 -2.24 13.23 5.56
C ILE A 32 -1.35 12.37 6.48
N GLY A 33 -0.34 12.96 7.09
CA GLY A 33 0.50 12.29 8.07
C GLY A 33 -0.30 11.84 9.31
N LEU A 34 -1.16 12.72 9.83
CA LEU A 34 -2.07 12.38 10.93
C LEU A 34 -3.06 11.28 10.51
N CYS A 35 -3.63 11.36 9.31
CA CYS A 35 -4.52 10.33 8.79
C CYS A 35 -3.82 8.96 8.74
N ASN A 36 -2.55 8.92 8.34
CA ASN A 36 -1.79 7.67 8.32
C ASN A 36 -1.52 7.13 9.73
N GLN A 37 -1.16 7.99 10.69
CA GLN A 37 -0.98 7.56 12.08
C GLN A 37 -2.27 6.99 12.69
N VAL A 38 -3.42 7.62 12.42
CA VAL A 38 -4.74 7.10 12.84
C VAL A 38 -5.00 5.74 12.18
N ARG A 39 -4.73 5.61 10.87
CA ARG A 39 -4.86 4.35 10.15
C ARG A 39 -4.02 3.24 10.79
N GLU A 40 -2.76 3.52 11.12
CA GLU A 40 -1.85 2.54 11.75
C GLU A 40 -2.38 2.06 13.10
N ARG A 41 -2.89 2.97 13.92
CA ARG A 41 -3.54 2.62 15.19
C ARG A 41 -4.79 1.76 14.99
N ILE A 42 -5.58 2.06 13.96
CA ILE A 42 -6.76 1.24 13.62
C ILE A 42 -6.31 -0.13 13.12
N ALA A 43 -5.31 -0.22 12.24
CA ALA A 43 -4.76 -1.48 11.75
C ALA A 43 -4.30 -2.39 12.91
N SER A 44 -3.57 -1.84 13.86
CA SER A 44 -3.15 -2.57 15.06
C SER A 44 -4.33 -3.04 15.92
N LYS A 45 -5.45 -2.31 15.95
CA LYS A 45 -6.67 -2.75 16.63
C LYS A 45 -7.39 -3.86 15.85
N VAL A 46 -7.25 -3.91 14.52
CA VAL A 46 -7.91 -4.94 13.71
C VAL A 46 -7.21 -6.28 13.83
N ASP A 47 -5.89 -6.34 13.72
CA ASP A 47 -5.13 -7.59 13.81
C ASP A 47 -3.83 -7.44 14.63
N GLY A 48 -3.90 -6.72 15.73
CA GLY A 48 -2.80 -6.60 16.67
C GLY A 48 -2.44 -7.96 17.28
N GLY A 49 -1.19 -8.38 17.09
CA GLY A 49 -0.68 -9.67 17.52
C GLY A 49 -0.36 -10.63 16.37
N GLU A 50 -0.59 -10.27 15.11
CA GLU A 50 -0.01 -11.01 13.99
C GLU A 50 1.52 -10.88 14.00
N ASP A 51 2.18 -12.01 13.85
CA ASP A 51 3.64 -12.15 13.75
C ASP A 51 4.09 -12.60 12.35
N ILE A 52 3.12 -12.85 11.44
CA ILE A 52 3.36 -13.26 10.06
C ILE A 52 2.76 -12.23 9.11
N PHE A 53 3.62 -11.60 8.32
CA PHE A 53 3.22 -10.60 7.34
C PHE A 53 3.55 -11.06 5.92
N CYS A 54 2.85 -10.49 4.95
CA CYS A 54 3.15 -10.62 3.54
C CYS A 54 3.57 -9.28 2.97
N ILE A 55 4.67 -9.26 2.22
CA ILE A 55 5.18 -8.09 1.52
C ILE A 55 5.06 -8.28 0.02
N ASP A 56 4.54 -7.28 -0.67
CA ASP A 56 4.45 -7.28 -2.13
C ASP A 56 4.33 -5.85 -2.66
N SER A 57 4.44 -5.67 -3.97
CA SER A 57 4.34 -4.38 -4.63
C SER A 57 3.43 -4.42 -5.85
N MET A 58 2.81 -3.27 -6.16
CA MET A 58 2.00 -3.12 -7.36
C MET A 58 2.33 -1.82 -8.10
N PRO A 59 2.21 -1.79 -9.46
CA PRO A 59 2.43 -0.59 -10.24
C PRO A 59 1.33 0.44 -10.03
N ILE A 60 1.71 1.71 -9.89
CA ILE A 60 0.83 2.87 -9.90
C ILE A 60 1.19 3.72 -11.11
N GLU A 61 0.55 3.45 -12.22
CA GLU A 61 0.77 4.15 -13.48
C GLU A 61 0.23 5.60 -13.38
N VAL A 62 1.06 6.57 -13.72
CA VAL A 62 0.70 8.00 -13.73
C VAL A 62 0.14 8.41 -15.08
N CYS A 63 0.77 7.95 -16.14
CA CYS A 63 0.32 8.15 -17.51
C CYS A 63 0.92 7.08 -18.43
N ARG A 64 0.34 6.93 -19.62
CA ARG A 64 0.91 6.02 -20.64
C ARG A 64 2.36 6.40 -20.94
N PRO A 65 3.28 5.43 -21.12
CA PRO A 65 4.71 5.68 -21.33
C PRO A 65 5.01 6.71 -22.42
N ILE A 66 4.26 6.71 -23.51
CA ILE A 66 4.40 7.68 -24.61
C ILE A 66 4.14 9.14 -24.19
N ARG A 67 3.43 9.35 -23.07
CA ARG A 67 3.14 10.67 -22.53
C ARG A 67 4.10 11.11 -21.42
N SER A 68 5.06 10.30 -21.04
CA SER A 68 6.00 10.56 -19.94
C SER A 68 6.73 11.89 -20.07
N LYS A 69 7.19 12.25 -21.27
CA LYS A 69 7.87 13.52 -21.56
C LYS A 69 6.98 14.76 -21.27
N ARG A 70 5.66 14.60 -21.32
CA ARG A 70 4.69 15.68 -21.04
C ARG A 70 4.20 15.66 -19.58
N CYS A 71 4.61 14.66 -18.81
CA CYS A 71 4.22 14.56 -17.39
C CYS A 71 4.84 15.71 -16.61
N LYS A 72 3.99 16.45 -15.88
CA LYS A 72 4.41 17.56 -15.04
C LYS A 72 4.64 17.17 -13.58
N MET A 73 4.33 15.91 -13.22
CA MET A 73 4.46 15.41 -11.87
C MET A 73 5.94 15.35 -11.48
N GLY A 74 6.28 15.90 -10.33
CA GLY A 74 7.65 15.88 -9.80
C GLY A 74 8.66 16.78 -10.55
N LYS A 75 8.24 17.67 -11.46
CA LYS A 75 9.15 18.55 -12.20
C LYS A 75 10.04 19.40 -11.33
N ASN A 76 9.56 19.82 -10.17
CA ASN A 76 10.29 20.66 -9.22
C ASN A 76 11.07 19.84 -8.19
N ASN A 77 10.97 18.52 -8.22
CA ASN A 77 11.67 17.62 -7.32
C ASN A 77 11.93 16.28 -8.02
N TYR A 78 13.11 16.16 -8.61
CA TYR A 78 13.54 14.97 -9.35
C TYR A 78 13.58 13.71 -8.49
N ASP A 79 13.82 13.84 -7.18
CA ASP A 79 13.86 12.71 -6.26
C ASP A 79 12.48 12.11 -6.03
N LYS A 80 11.43 12.90 -6.25
CA LYS A 80 10.02 12.47 -6.15
C LYS A 80 9.34 12.30 -7.51
N ALA A 81 10.05 12.51 -8.62
CA ALA A 81 9.48 12.39 -9.95
C ALA A 81 9.20 10.91 -10.29
N PRO A 82 8.09 10.61 -11.01
CA PRO A 82 7.84 9.27 -11.51
C PRO A 82 8.88 8.88 -12.57
N ASN A 83 9.10 7.59 -12.76
CA ASN A 83 9.99 7.09 -13.79
C ASN A 83 9.48 5.77 -14.40
N TYR A 84 10.28 5.19 -15.28
CA TYR A 84 9.94 3.93 -15.94
C TYR A 84 10.21 2.74 -15.02
N GLY A 85 9.29 1.78 -15.03
CA GLY A 85 9.40 0.49 -14.39
C GLY A 85 8.88 -0.63 -15.29
N TYR A 86 9.15 -1.85 -14.89
CA TYR A 86 8.65 -3.05 -15.55
C TYR A 86 7.84 -3.87 -14.56
N CYS A 87 6.63 -4.26 -14.96
CA CYS A 87 5.78 -5.14 -14.18
C CYS A 87 5.85 -6.55 -14.77
N ALA A 88 6.57 -7.46 -14.10
CA ALA A 88 6.80 -8.82 -14.59
C ALA A 88 5.50 -9.63 -14.70
N SER A 89 4.59 -9.48 -13.74
CA SER A 89 3.30 -10.19 -13.73
C SER A 89 2.37 -9.80 -14.88
N GLN A 90 2.50 -8.57 -15.41
CA GLN A 90 1.71 -8.06 -16.53
C GLN A 90 2.50 -8.03 -17.85
N GLY A 91 3.78 -8.37 -17.84
CA GLY A 91 4.65 -8.34 -19.01
C GLY A 91 4.79 -6.96 -19.66
N LYS A 92 4.61 -5.85 -18.89
CA LYS A 92 4.57 -4.50 -19.50
C LYS A 92 5.46 -3.48 -18.79
N HIS A 93 5.97 -2.54 -19.59
CA HIS A 93 6.58 -1.32 -19.07
C HIS A 93 5.50 -0.29 -18.71
N TYR A 94 5.72 0.46 -17.64
CA TYR A 94 4.84 1.54 -17.21
C TYR A 94 5.66 2.76 -16.76
N TYR A 95 5.01 3.91 -16.67
CA TYR A 95 5.61 5.14 -16.15
C TYR A 95 4.83 5.61 -14.93
N GLY A 96 5.49 5.65 -13.79
CA GLY A 96 4.83 6.00 -12.54
C GLY A 96 5.63 5.67 -11.29
N TYR A 97 4.92 5.11 -10.34
CA TYR A 97 5.40 4.70 -9.02
C TYR A 97 5.10 3.23 -8.78
N LYS A 98 5.67 2.71 -7.72
CA LYS A 98 5.39 1.38 -7.19
C LYS A 98 4.86 1.54 -5.76
N LEU A 99 3.68 0.99 -5.50
CA LEU A 99 3.13 0.88 -4.17
C LEU A 99 3.62 -0.41 -3.55
N HIS A 100 4.42 -0.28 -2.50
CA HIS A 100 4.80 -1.39 -1.64
C HIS A 100 3.83 -1.49 -0.48
N SER A 101 3.50 -2.70 -0.05
CA SER A 101 2.66 -2.93 1.13
C SER A 101 3.15 -4.10 1.96
N LEU A 102 3.05 -3.94 3.27
CA LEU A 102 3.18 -5.00 4.26
C LEU A 102 1.82 -5.22 4.88
N CYS A 103 1.24 -6.41 4.70
CA CYS A 103 -0.08 -6.75 5.24
C CYS A 103 -0.01 -8.03 6.06
N GLY A 104 -0.86 -8.13 7.08
CA GLY A 104 -1.07 -9.35 7.84
C GLY A 104 -1.81 -10.42 7.03
N LEU A 105 -1.84 -11.64 7.53
CA LEU A 105 -2.59 -12.74 6.90
C LEU A 105 -4.11 -12.50 6.89
N SER A 106 -4.59 -11.61 7.73
CA SER A 106 -5.98 -11.10 7.71
C SER A 106 -6.28 -10.24 6.48
N GLY A 107 -5.24 -9.65 5.84
CA GLY A 107 -5.33 -8.69 4.74
C GLY A 107 -5.41 -7.23 5.20
N VAL A 108 -5.02 -6.94 6.43
CA VAL A 108 -4.89 -5.57 6.94
C VAL A 108 -3.52 -5.01 6.57
N ILE A 109 -3.49 -3.82 5.97
CA ILE A 109 -2.23 -3.15 5.62
C ILE A 109 -1.68 -2.46 6.86
N HIS A 110 -0.53 -2.91 7.35
CA HIS A 110 0.19 -2.29 8.49
C HIS A 110 1.11 -1.17 8.03
N SER A 111 1.85 -1.40 6.95
CA SER A 111 2.77 -0.41 6.37
C SER A 111 2.64 -0.38 4.86
N PHE A 112 2.88 0.77 4.26
CA PHE A 112 3.00 0.95 2.82
C PHE A 112 3.90 2.13 2.49
N ASP A 113 4.51 2.09 1.32
CA ASP A 113 5.27 3.21 0.77
C ASP A 113 5.09 3.31 -0.75
N LEU A 114 5.41 4.49 -1.29
CA LEU A 114 5.33 4.80 -2.70
C LEU A 114 6.69 5.20 -3.23
N THR A 115 7.36 4.29 -3.92
CA THR A 115 8.66 4.55 -4.54
C THR A 115 8.54 4.84 -6.03
N LYS A 116 9.61 5.37 -6.63
CA LYS A 116 9.72 5.44 -8.10
C LYS A 116 9.62 4.04 -8.70
N ALA A 117 9.04 3.91 -9.89
CA ALA A 117 8.83 2.61 -10.52
C ALA A 117 10.13 1.81 -10.76
N SER A 118 11.29 2.47 -10.90
CA SER A 118 12.59 1.80 -11.08
C SER A 118 13.23 1.28 -9.79
N VAL A 119 12.73 1.68 -8.62
CA VAL A 119 13.30 1.23 -7.34
C VAL A 119 13.01 -0.26 -7.16
N HIS A 120 14.06 -1.02 -6.81
CA HIS A 120 13.91 -2.45 -6.57
C HIS A 120 13.16 -2.71 -5.27
N ASP A 121 12.28 -3.72 -5.26
CA ASP A 121 11.37 -4.02 -4.15
C ASP A 121 12.09 -4.25 -2.81
N ILE A 122 13.28 -4.81 -2.87
CA ILE A 122 14.13 -5.10 -1.70
C ILE A 122 14.45 -3.86 -0.85
N HIS A 123 14.44 -2.65 -1.44
CA HIS A 123 14.75 -1.43 -0.70
C HIS A 123 13.69 -1.07 0.34
N TYR A 124 12.42 -1.45 0.12
CA TYR A 124 11.35 -1.23 1.09
C TYR A 124 11.57 -2.01 2.40
N LEU A 125 12.31 -3.11 2.37
CA LEU A 125 12.65 -3.87 3.59
C LEU A 125 13.46 -3.04 4.60
N LYS A 126 14.18 -2.00 4.16
CA LYS A 126 14.89 -1.08 5.06
C LYS A 126 13.94 -0.27 5.92
N ASP A 127 12.82 0.18 5.32
CA ASP A 127 11.79 0.96 6.03
C ASP A 127 11.00 0.04 6.96
N VAL A 128 10.70 -1.18 6.51
CA VAL A 128 10.04 -2.21 7.32
C VAL A 128 10.85 -2.51 8.58
N LYS A 129 12.18 -2.68 8.46
CA LYS A 129 13.08 -2.94 9.59
C LYS A 129 13.03 -1.86 10.69
N CYS A 130 12.76 -0.61 10.32
CA CYS A 130 12.68 0.47 11.29
C CYS A 130 11.40 0.43 12.16
N ASN A 131 10.36 -0.25 11.67
CA ASN A 131 9.03 -0.21 12.28
C ASN A 131 8.53 -1.56 12.80
N PHE A 132 9.17 -2.65 12.40
CA PHE A 132 8.78 -4.03 12.75
C PHE A 132 9.94 -4.80 13.35
N GLN A 133 9.62 -5.72 14.25
CA GLN A 133 10.58 -6.62 14.86
C GLN A 133 9.89 -7.91 15.35
N ASN A 134 10.69 -8.97 15.57
CA ASN A 134 10.20 -10.25 16.09
C ASN A 134 9.07 -10.85 15.24
N CYS A 135 9.19 -10.84 13.91
CA CYS A 135 8.15 -11.32 13.01
C CYS A 135 8.71 -12.09 11.82
N THR A 136 7.83 -12.78 11.13
CA THR A 136 8.13 -13.44 9.85
C THR A 136 7.51 -12.65 8.70
N ILE A 137 8.30 -12.34 7.69
CA ILE A 137 7.82 -11.66 6.48
C ILE A 137 7.91 -12.63 5.29
N ILE A 138 6.81 -12.81 4.60
CA ILE A 138 6.70 -13.64 3.40
C ILE A 138 6.74 -12.72 2.18
N GLY A 139 7.73 -12.89 1.32
CA GLY A 139 7.87 -12.12 0.08
C GLY A 139 8.02 -13.00 -1.15
N ASP A 140 7.94 -12.40 -2.33
CA ASP A 140 8.24 -13.07 -3.59
C ASP A 140 9.76 -13.13 -3.86
N ARG A 141 10.14 -13.65 -5.03
CA ARG A 141 11.56 -13.75 -5.45
C ARG A 141 12.23 -12.38 -5.66
N GLY A 142 11.47 -11.31 -5.77
CA GLY A 142 11.98 -9.95 -5.87
C GLY A 142 12.64 -9.45 -4.59
N TYR A 143 12.38 -10.12 -3.46
CA TYR A 143 12.96 -9.78 -2.15
C TYR A 143 14.17 -10.64 -1.78
N ILE A 144 14.67 -11.50 -2.68
CA ILE A 144 15.87 -12.34 -2.43
C ILE A 144 17.11 -11.45 -2.31
N GLY A 145 17.81 -11.54 -1.17
CA GLY A 145 19.07 -10.85 -0.94
C GLY A 145 19.70 -11.26 0.38
N ALA A 146 20.77 -12.09 0.34
CA ALA A 146 21.39 -12.66 1.53
C ALA A 146 21.82 -11.59 2.56
N ALA A 147 22.44 -10.51 2.10
CA ALA A 147 22.90 -9.43 2.99
C ALA A 147 21.73 -8.73 3.71
N ILE A 148 20.63 -8.50 3.02
CA ILE A 148 19.44 -7.87 3.62
C ILE A 148 18.71 -8.84 4.55
N GLN A 149 18.63 -10.12 4.18
CA GLN A 149 18.03 -11.14 5.05
C GLN A 149 18.78 -11.26 6.38
N LEU A 150 20.12 -11.25 6.31
CA LEU A 150 20.97 -11.26 7.50
C LEU A 150 20.76 -9.99 8.36
N ASP A 151 20.81 -8.82 7.73
CA ASP A 151 20.61 -7.53 8.41
C ASP A 151 19.22 -7.41 9.09
N LEU A 152 18.17 -7.94 8.46
CA LEU A 152 16.82 -8.01 9.03
C LEU A 152 16.78 -8.92 10.26
N PHE A 153 17.43 -10.09 10.17
CA PHE A 153 17.46 -11.04 11.27
C PHE A 153 18.28 -10.52 12.46
N GLU A 154 19.50 -10.04 12.21
CA GLU A 154 20.41 -9.58 13.26
C GLU A 154 19.91 -8.33 13.99
N LYS A 155 19.33 -7.37 13.26
CA LYS A 155 18.95 -6.07 13.83
C LYS A 155 17.51 -5.96 14.31
N ALA A 156 16.61 -6.77 13.79
CA ALA A 156 15.20 -6.68 14.10
C ALA A 156 14.53 -8.03 14.40
N ASN A 157 15.30 -9.12 14.40
CA ASN A 157 14.77 -10.48 14.55
C ASN A 157 13.61 -10.76 13.57
N ILE A 158 13.76 -10.26 12.33
CA ILE A 158 12.80 -10.48 11.25
C ILE A 158 13.27 -11.65 10.40
N LYS A 159 12.44 -12.68 10.28
CA LYS A 159 12.68 -13.81 9.40
C LYS A 159 12.02 -13.55 8.05
N LEU A 160 12.82 -13.39 6.99
CA LEU A 160 12.31 -13.20 5.63
C LEU A 160 12.22 -14.55 4.92
N GLU A 161 11.01 -14.98 4.61
CA GLU A 161 10.70 -16.21 3.86
C GLU A 161 10.39 -15.88 2.41
N VAL A 162 11.23 -16.36 1.51
CA VAL A 162 11.10 -16.17 0.05
C VAL A 162 11.25 -17.53 -0.65
N PRO A 163 10.56 -17.76 -1.79
CA PRO A 163 10.69 -19.03 -2.49
C PRO A 163 12.07 -19.18 -3.10
N TYR A 164 12.73 -20.29 -2.81
CA TYR A 164 14.04 -20.61 -3.37
C TYR A 164 13.94 -20.87 -4.87
N ARG A 165 15.01 -20.54 -5.60
CA ARG A 165 15.15 -20.94 -7.00
C ARG A 165 15.51 -22.43 -7.06
N SER A 166 15.03 -23.16 -8.06
CA SER A 166 15.28 -24.61 -8.22
C SER A 166 16.77 -24.97 -8.33
N ASN A 167 17.60 -24.01 -8.79
CA ASN A 167 19.06 -24.17 -8.92
C ASN A 167 19.86 -23.65 -7.73
N GLN A 168 19.20 -23.29 -6.63
CA GLN A 168 19.88 -22.83 -5.41
C GLN A 168 20.44 -24.01 -4.62
N LYS A 169 21.73 -23.92 -4.18
CA LYS A 169 22.41 -24.99 -3.42
C LYS A 169 21.69 -25.34 -2.11
N ASP A 170 21.11 -24.32 -1.44
CA ASP A 170 20.42 -24.46 -0.16
C ASP A 170 18.90 -24.53 -0.34
N TRP A 171 18.43 -25.20 -1.37
CA TRP A 171 17.02 -25.33 -1.66
C TRP A 171 16.24 -25.90 -0.45
N LYS A 172 15.17 -25.21 -0.06
CA LYS A 172 14.23 -25.66 0.98
C LYS A 172 12.82 -25.65 0.42
N PRO A 173 11.93 -26.52 0.93
CA PRO A 173 10.53 -26.46 0.56
C PRO A 173 9.91 -25.11 0.94
N VAL A 174 8.87 -24.74 0.21
CA VAL A 174 8.16 -23.47 0.44
C VAL A 174 7.52 -23.50 1.84
N PHE A 175 7.69 -22.41 2.57
CA PHE A 175 7.07 -22.21 3.88
C PHE A 175 5.54 -22.38 3.80
N SER A 176 4.97 -23.20 4.67
CA SER A 176 3.56 -23.62 4.60
C SER A 176 2.54 -22.47 4.44
N PRO A 177 2.65 -21.31 5.14
CA PRO A 177 1.77 -20.16 4.96
C PRO A 177 1.94 -19.39 3.64
N PHE A 178 2.97 -19.68 2.85
CA PHE A 178 3.32 -18.90 1.65
C PHE A 178 2.16 -18.76 0.65
N ALA A 179 1.49 -19.88 0.33
CA ALA A 179 0.39 -19.86 -0.64
C ALA A 179 -0.80 -19.03 -0.14
N LYS A 180 -1.12 -19.13 1.15
CA LYS A 180 -2.18 -18.36 1.80
C LYS A 180 -1.85 -16.87 1.83
N ALA A 181 -0.62 -16.50 2.21
CA ALA A 181 -0.14 -15.13 2.26
C ALA A 181 -0.16 -14.49 0.88
N ARG A 182 0.36 -15.18 -0.15
CA ARG A 182 0.35 -14.70 -1.53
C ARG A 182 -1.07 -14.45 -2.05
N LYS A 183 -1.96 -15.43 -1.90
CA LYS A 183 -3.37 -15.28 -2.29
C LYS A 183 -4.02 -14.10 -1.57
N ARG A 184 -3.65 -13.86 -0.31
CA ARG A 184 -4.21 -12.74 0.47
C ARG A 184 -3.79 -11.40 -0.08
N VAL A 185 -2.50 -11.18 -0.38
CA VAL A 185 -2.02 -9.91 -0.91
C VAL A 185 -2.54 -9.65 -2.34
N GLU A 186 -2.64 -10.68 -3.16
CA GLU A 186 -3.26 -10.58 -4.49
C GLU A 186 -4.73 -10.15 -4.39
N THR A 187 -5.50 -10.75 -3.47
CA THR A 187 -6.89 -10.35 -3.20
C THR A 187 -6.98 -8.91 -2.70
N LEU A 188 -6.08 -8.51 -1.82
CA LEU A 188 -6.00 -7.15 -1.30
C LEU A 188 -5.74 -6.13 -2.41
N PHE A 189 -4.78 -6.39 -3.29
CA PHE A 189 -4.51 -5.51 -4.42
C PHE A 189 -5.68 -5.45 -5.41
N ALA A 190 -6.35 -6.57 -5.67
CA ALA A 190 -7.58 -6.59 -6.47
C ALA A 190 -8.67 -5.71 -5.83
N GLN A 191 -8.91 -5.83 -4.53
CA GLN A 191 -9.87 -4.95 -3.81
C GLN A 191 -9.50 -3.47 -3.94
N LEU A 192 -8.23 -3.12 -3.77
CA LEU A 192 -7.77 -1.74 -3.93
C LEU A 192 -7.97 -1.24 -5.37
N CYS A 193 -7.79 -2.08 -6.38
CA CYS A 193 -8.01 -1.72 -7.77
C CYS A 193 -9.50 -1.57 -8.11
N ASP A 194 -10.32 -2.54 -7.75
CA ASP A 194 -11.70 -2.65 -8.20
C ASP A 194 -12.65 -1.80 -7.37
N GLN A 195 -12.50 -1.81 -6.06
CA GLN A 195 -13.42 -1.13 -5.13
C GLN A 195 -12.96 0.29 -4.78
N PHE A 196 -11.66 0.51 -4.67
CA PHE A 196 -11.10 1.83 -4.35
C PHE A 196 -10.48 2.54 -5.56
N MET A 197 -10.43 1.90 -6.72
CA MET A 197 -9.83 2.46 -7.96
C MET A 197 -8.43 3.04 -7.72
N ILE A 198 -7.56 2.33 -6.98
CA ILE A 198 -6.28 2.86 -6.52
C ILE A 198 -5.36 3.26 -7.67
N ILE A 199 -5.49 2.64 -8.83
CA ILE A 199 -4.74 2.96 -10.05
C ILE A 199 -5.31 4.17 -10.80
N ARG A 200 -6.54 4.62 -10.50
CA ARG A 200 -7.21 5.75 -11.15
C ARG A 200 -7.15 6.99 -10.27
N ASN A 201 -6.01 7.64 -10.21
CA ASN A 201 -5.82 8.77 -9.29
C ASN A 201 -5.96 10.15 -9.92
N TYR A 202 -5.66 10.33 -11.20
CA TYR A 202 -5.69 11.62 -11.91
C TYR A 202 -4.99 12.77 -11.16
N ALA A 203 -4.03 12.46 -10.29
CA ALA A 203 -3.26 13.44 -9.56
C ALA A 203 -2.28 14.15 -10.51
N LYS A 204 -2.14 15.46 -10.35
CA LYS A 204 -1.19 16.26 -11.14
C LYS A 204 0.13 16.51 -10.41
N GLN A 205 0.16 16.24 -9.11
CA GLN A 205 1.32 16.42 -8.23
C GLN A 205 1.56 15.16 -7.41
N THR A 206 2.81 14.88 -7.08
CA THR A 206 3.21 13.71 -6.28
C THR A 206 2.52 13.67 -4.92
N GLU A 207 2.46 14.81 -4.22
CA GLU A 207 1.78 14.93 -2.93
C GLU A 207 0.27 14.62 -3.03
N GLY A 208 -0.36 15.11 -4.09
CA GLY A 208 -1.78 14.81 -4.35
C GLY A 208 -2.02 13.33 -4.66
N LEU A 209 -1.08 12.65 -5.33
CA LEU A 209 -1.12 11.22 -5.56
C LEU A 209 -1.00 10.46 -4.24
N PHE A 210 0.02 10.78 -3.45
CA PHE A 210 0.26 10.15 -2.15
C PHE A 210 -0.94 10.32 -1.22
N THR A 211 -1.48 11.54 -1.12
CA THR A 211 -2.69 11.83 -0.33
C THR A 211 -3.89 10.97 -0.75
N ARG A 212 -4.09 10.76 -2.05
CA ARG A 212 -5.20 9.94 -2.55
C ARG A 212 -5.00 8.45 -2.26
N ILE A 213 -3.80 7.95 -2.41
CA ILE A 213 -3.47 6.55 -2.10
C ILE A 213 -3.64 6.30 -0.60
N THR A 214 -3.07 7.13 0.25
CA THR A 214 -3.24 7.04 1.71
C THR A 214 -4.71 7.06 2.10
N GLY A 215 -5.50 7.98 1.53
CA GLY A 215 -6.93 8.06 1.83
C GLY A 215 -7.70 6.79 1.43
N LYS A 216 -7.36 6.15 0.32
CA LYS A 216 -8.00 4.89 -0.13
C LYS A 216 -7.62 3.71 0.77
N ILE A 217 -6.35 3.62 1.15
CA ILE A 217 -5.89 2.60 2.10
C ILE A 217 -6.52 2.82 3.49
N SER A 218 -6.62 4.07 3.95
CA SER A 218 -7.29 4.39 5.20
C SER A 218 -8.77 4.01 5.19
N ALA A 219 -9.46 4.27 4.08
CA ALA A 219 -10.87 3.86 3.92
C ALA A 219 -11.03 2.34 4.00
N LEU A 220 -10.16 1.57 3.33
CA LEU A 220 -10.15 0.12 3.43
C LEU A 220 -9.94 -0.33 4.89
N THR A 221 -8.95 0.23 5.59
CA THR A 221 -8.65 -0.12 6.99
C THR A 221 -9.82 0.19 7.92
N ILE A 222 -10.53 1.32 7.71
CA ILE A 222 -11.74 1.67 8.49
C ILE A 222 -12.86 0.66 8.26
N LEU A 223 -13.12 0.27 7.01
CA LEU A 223 -14.16 -0.73 6.70
C LEU A 223 -13.81 -2.10 7.29
N GLN A 224 -12.54 -2.49 7.28
CA GLN A 224 -12.05 -3.69 7.96
C GLN A 224 -12.28 -3.62 9.47
N TYR A 225 -12.06 -2.46 10.08
CA TYR A 225 -12.33 -2.23 11.50
C TYR A 225 -13.83 -2.32 11.83
N ILE A 226 -14.69 -1.72 11.01
CA ILE A 226 -16.16 -1.83 11.15
C ILE A 226 -16.60 -3.29 11.08
N ASN A 227 -16.08 -4.06 10.14
CA ASN A 227 -16.34 -5.50 10.07
C ASN A 227 -15.91 -6.23 11.36
N LYS A 228 -14.73 -5.90 11.89
CA LYS A 228 -14.24 -6.52 13.12
C LYS A 228 -15.15 -6.25 14.30
N ILE A 229 -15.54 -5.00 14.56
CA ILE A 229 -16.42 -4.65 15.69
C ILE A 229 -17.82 -5.26 15.55
N ASN A 230 -18.25 -5.52 14.33
CA ASN A 230 -19.52 -6.16 14.02
C ASN A 230 -19.41 -7.70 13.90
N ASN A 231 -18.28 -8.30 14.25
CA ASN A 231 -18.02 -9.74 14.12
C ASN A 231 -18.24 -10.28 12.69
N LYS A 232 -17.91 -9.48 11.68
CA LYS A 232 -17.99 -9.84 10.26
C LYS A 232 -16.61 -10.19 9.70
N PRO A 233 -16.52 -10.95 8.61
CA PRO A 233 -15.24 -11.27 7.98
C PRO A 233 -14.48 -10.01 7.54
N ILE A 234 -13.28 -9.77 8.08
CA ILE A 234 -12.48 -8.56 7.90
C ILE A 234 -12.23 -8.26 6.42
N GLY A 235 -11.87 -9.28 5.62
CA GLY A 235 -11.56 -9.13 4.20
C GLY A 235 -12.76 -8.91 3.27
N GLN A 236 -14.00 -9.00 3.77
CA GLN A 236 -15.23 -8.83 2.97
C GLN A 236 -15.90 -7.49 3.30
N ILE A 237 -15.32 -6.40 2.76
CA ILE A 237 -15.73 -5.03 3.12
C ILE A 237 -17.19 -4.67 2.78
N LYS A 238 -17.87 -5.46 1.94
CA LYS A 238 -19.30 -5.29 1.66
C LYS A 238 -20.16 -5.26 2.92
N TYR A 239 -19.79 -6.03 3.94
CA TYR A 239 -20.56 -6.09 5.19
C TYR A 239 -20.42 -4.85 6.06
N ALA A 240 -19.41 -4.02 5.82
CA ALA A 240 -19.26 -2.75 6.53
C ALA A 240 -20.11 -1.63 5.91
N LEU A 241 -20.76 -1.87 4.77
CA LEU A 241 -21.55 -0.90 4.02
C LEU A 241 -23.07 -1.14 4.12
N ILE A 242 -23.46 -2.20 4.82
CA ILE A 242 -24.83 -2.58 5.12
C ILE A 242 -25.14 -2.18 6.56
#